data_56508805e52ea3d098ac32eb09f49e53
#
_entry.id   56508805e52ea3d098ac32eb09f49e53
#
_cell.length_a   1.000
_cell.length_b   1.000
_cell.length_c   1.000
_cell.angle_alpha   90.00
_cell.angle_beta   90.00
_cell.angle_gamma   90.00
#
_symmetry.space_group_name_H-M   'P 1'
#
loop_
_entity.id
_entity.type
_entity.pdbx_description
1 polymer ?
#
loop_
_entity_poly.entity_id
_entity_poly.type
_entity_poly.pdbx_seq_one_letter_code
_entity_poly.pdbx_strand_id
1 'polypeptide(L)'
;MTQHIGIIGAGMGGLSAAQSLRASGVRVTLFEKSRGLGGRMSTRRVDGLQFDHGAQYFTAKGAAFKEQVATWRSSGAAAPWFDDSYVGAPGMTAPARALGEGLDIVTARTATKLVRTSGLWRVEDAEGPIEAPGNGAFNALIVAVPAPQAQTLLVSAGADLPGVSEARYAPCWALMLAFETSHEHVSSRIKLNEGAISWIARDSDKPGRGTACETWVIHASPAWTREYIKLTPDEARAALLERFAAITGIEAQPVYASAHRWLYALVEQAAGAPCLWNSDMQIGACGDWCIGPRVEAAFESGRAMAEMILSQGQNA
;
A
#
# COMPACT_ATOMS: atom_id res chain seq x y z
N MET A 1 -11.78 -21.21 23.00
CA MET A 1 -11.72 -21.28 21.54
C MET A 1 -10.64 -20.32 21.06
N THR A 2 -9.81 -20.74 20.12
CA THR A 2 -8.76 -19.85 19.58
C THR A 2 -9.42 -18.67 18.86
N GLN A 3 -9.04 -17.45 19.22
CA GLN A 3 -9.55 -16.24 18.59
C GLN A 3 -9.19 -16.21 17.08
N HIS A 4 -10.15 -15.88 16.22
CA HIS A 4 -9.96 -15.76 14.77
C HIS A 4 -10.29 -14.34 14.33
N ILE A 5 -9.35 -13.67 13.69
CA ILE A 5 -9.46 -12.26 13.28
C ILE A 5 -9.43 -12.15 11.76
N GLY A 6 -10.39 -11.44 11.20
CA GLY A 6 -10.43 -11.06 9.80
C GLY A 6 -9.75 -9.71 9.57
N ILE A 7 -8.95 -9.59 8.52
CA ILE A 7 -8.25 -8.35 8.16
C ILE A 7 -8.58 -8.00 6.71
N ILE A 8 -9.13 -6.81 6.47
CA ILE A 8 -9.46 -6.34 5.12
C ILE A 8 -8.33 -5.44 4.61
N GLY A 9 -7.63 -5.89 3.57
CA GLY A 9 -6.48 -5.23 2.96
C GLY A 9 -5.14 -5.88 3.33
N ALA A 10 -4.41 -6.38 2.32
CA ALA A 10 -3.06 -6.94 2.45
C ALA A 10 -2.00 -5.92 2.00
N GLY A 11 -2.16 -4.66 2.39
CA GLY A 11 -1.13 -3.63 2.38
C GLY A 11 -0.20 -3.77 3.59
N MET A 12 0.78 -2.89 3.72
CA MET A 12 1.79 -2.93 4.79
C MET A 12 1.16 -2.95 6.19
N GLY A 13 0.10 -2.17 6.43
CA GLY A 13 -0.58 -2.14 7.74
C GLY A 13 -1.27 -3.46 8.07
N GLY A 14 -2.07 -4.01 7.13
CA GLY A 14 -2.77 -5.28 7.33
C GLY A 14 -1.81 -6.46 7.50
N LEU A 15 -0.75 -6.52 6.69
CA LEU A 15 0.27 -7.57 6.81
C LEU A 15 1.05 -7.48 8.12
N SER A 16 1.39 -6.27 8.57
CA SER A 16 2.05 -6.05 9.85
C SER A 16 1.18 -6.46 11.04
N ALA A 17 -0.11 -6.09 11.02
CA ALA A 17 -1.07 -6.53 12.03
C ALA A 17 -1.20 -8.07 12.06
N ALA A 18 -1.32 -8.70 10.89
CA ALA A 18 -1.45 -10.14 10.75
C ALA A 18 -0.25 -10.89 11.31
N GLN A 19 0.97 -10.46 10.99
CA GLN A 19 2.19 -11.10 11.50
C GLN A 19 2.31 -10.95 13.02
N SER A 20 2.02 -9.77 13.56
CA SER A 20 2.05 -9.52 15.01
C SER A 20 1.03 -10.39 15.77
N LEU A 21 -0.19 -10.51 15.27
CA LEU A 21 -1.23 -11.38 15.84
C LEU A 21 -0.85 -12.86 15.75
N ARG A 22 -0.37 -13.29 14.58
CA ARG A 22 0.06 -14.68 14.37
C ARG A 22 1.23 -15.08 15.30
N ALA A 23 2.20 -14.18 15.47
CA ALA A 23 3.33 -14.41 16.38
C ALA A 23 2.86 -14.62 17.83
N SER A 24 1.68 -14.08 18.19
CA SER A 24 1.03 -14.27 19.49
C SER A 24 0.04 -15.45 19.52
N GLY A 25 0.02 -16.32 18.50
CA GLY A 25 -0.83 -17.51 18.45
C GLY A 25 -2.28 -17.25 18.03
N VAL A 26 -2.62 -16.03 17.58
CA VAL A 26 -3.95 -15.69 17.10
C VAL A 26 -4.10 -16.14 15.64
N ARG A 27 -5.22 -16.78 15.31
CA ARG A 27 -5.56 -17.12 13.94
C ARG A 27 -6.00 -15.88 13.18
N VAL A 28 -5.47 -15.68 11.96
CA VAL A 28 -5.81 -14.54 11.12
C VAL A 28 -6.12 -14.97 9.70
N THR A 29 -7.06 -14.29 9.05
CA THR A 29 -7.33 -14.41 7.61
C THR A 29 -7.41 -13.01 7.01
N LEU A 30 -6.65 -12.77 5.94
CA LEU A 30 -6.69 -11.50 5.21
C LEU A 30 -7.55 -11.61 3.95
N PHE A 31 -8.18 -10.51 3.58
CA PHE A 31 -8.93 -10.35 2.33
C PHE A 31 -8.29 -9.24 1.50
N GLU A 32 -7.86 -9.56 0.28
CA GLU A 32 -7.22 -8.60 -0.62
C GLU A 32 -7.97 -8.54 -1.96
N LYS A 33 -8.35 -7.33 -2.37
CA LYS A 33 -9.07 -7.12 -3.64
C LYS A 33 -8.23 -7.41 -4.88
N SER A 34 -6.93 -7.23 -4.77
CA SER A 34 -5.98 -7.45 -5.86
C SER A 34 -5.50 -8.90 -5.90
N ARG A 35 -4.95 -9.32 -7.03
CA ARG A 35 -4.25 -10.61 -7.15
C ARG A 35 -2.91 -10.65 -6.40
N GLY A 36 -2.36 -9.48 -6.07
CA GLY A 36 -1.05 -9.32 -5.43
C GLY A 36 -1.13 -8.52 -4.15
N LEU A 37 -0.17 -8.75 -3.26
CA LEU A 37 -0.03 -8.07 -1.98
C LEU A 37 0.68 -6.72 -2.11
N GLY A 38 0.62 -5.90 -1.06
CA GLY A 38 1.44 -4.70 -0.90
C GLY A 38 0.70 -3.37 -1.11
N GLY A 39 -0.49 -3.39 -1.72
CA GLY A 39 -1.27 -2.17 -1.94
C GLY A 39 -0.46 -1.09 -2.68
N ARG A 40 -0.17 0.05 -2.05
CA ARG A 40 0.63 1.14 -2.63
C ARG A 40 2.13 0.84 -2.77
N MET A 41 2.63 -0.27 -2.25
CA MET A 41 3.96 -0.81 -2.56
C MET A 41 3.93 -1.77 -3.76
N SER A 42 2.99 -1.60 -4.67
CA SER A 42 2.82 -2.48 -5.81
C SER A 42 3.87 -2.24 -6.91
N THR A 43 4.28 -3.33 -7.52
CA THR A 43 5.10 -3.36 -8.74
C THR A 43 4.22 -3.83 -9.89
N ARG A 44 4.07 -3.02 -10.93
CA ARG A 44 3.41 -3.43 -12.18
C ARG A 44 4.40 -4.25 -13.01
N ARG A 45 3.93 -5.36 -13.55
CA ARG A 45 4.66 -6.19 -14.51
C ARG A 45 3.83 -6.35 -15.77
N VAL A 46 4.45 -6.10 -16.92
CA VAL A 46 3.82 -6.18 -18.24
C VAL A 46 4.90 -6.49 -19.29
N ASP A 47 4.70 -7.50 -20.09
CA ASP A 47 5.57 -7.87 -21.22
C ASP A 47 7.08 -7.92 -20.88
N GLY A 48 7.40 -8.50 -19.73
CA GLY A 48 8.77 -8.57 -19.22
C GLY A 48 9.30 -7.27 -18.57
N LEU A 49 8.58 -6.18 -18.68
CA LEU A 49 8.90 -4.90 -18.02
C LEU A 49 8.39 -4.88 -16.59
N GLN A 50 9.04 -4.06 -15.76
CA GLN A 50 8.69 -3.87 -14.36
C GLN A 50 8.71 -2.40 -13.98
N PHE A 51 7.73 -1.96 -13.16
CA PHE A 51 7.59 -0.58 -12.69
C PHE A 51 7.09 -0.55 -11.25
N ASP A 52 7.82 0.12 -10.36
CA ASP A 52 7.35 0.44 -9.01
C ASP A 52 6.54 1.74 -9.05
N HIS A 53 5.29 1.66 -9.47
CA HIS A 53 4.46 2.83 -9.77
C HIS A 53 3.74 3.45 -8.57
N GLY A 54 3.89 2.84 -7.39
CA GLY A 54 3.44 3.39 -6.10
C GLY A 54 4.59 3.99 -5.30
N ALA A 55 4.83 3.51 -4.08
CA ALA A 55 5.95 3.95 -3.27
C ALA A 55 7.27 3.74 -4.01
N GLN A 56 8.09 4.79 -4.06
CA GLN A 56 9.36 4.77 -4.81
C GLN A 56 10.51 4.22 -3.97
N TYR A 57 10.44 4.44 -2.67
CA TYR A 57 11.38 3.99 -1.65
C TYR A 57 10.72 4.07 -0.27
N PHE A 58 11.41 3.60 0.74
CA PHE A 58 11.04 3.80 2.14
C PHE A 58 12.29 4.05 2.99
N THR A 59 12.10 4.69 4.13
CA THR A 59 13.13 4.93 5.16
C THR A 59 12.72 4.23 6.45
N ALA A 60 13.67 3.91 7.32
CA ALA A 60 13.40 3.27 8.62
C ALA A 60 13.96 4.14 9.75
N LYS A 61 13.09 4.60 10.65
CA LYS A 61 13.45 5.44 11.80
C LYS A 61 13.22 4.75 13.13
N GLY A 62 12.05 4.15 13.33
CA GLY A 62 11.67 3.42 14.55
C GLY A 62 12.43 2.09 14.69
N ALA A 63 12.67 1.66 15.93
CA ALA A 63 13.46 0.45 16.22
C ALA A 63 12.85 -0.80 15.58
N ALA A 64 11.56 -1.00 15.72
CA ALA A 64 10.87 -2.17 15.19
C ALA A 64 10.88 -2.23 13.66
N PHE A 65 10.70 -1.10 13.00
CA PHE A 65 10.78 -1.08 11.54
C PHE A 65 12.21 -1.24 11.02
N LYS A 66 13.23 -0.74 11.75
CA LYS A 66 14.64 -1.02 11.43
C LYS A 66 14.97 -2.50 11.52
N GLU A 67 14.50 -3.20 12.53
CA GLU A 67 14.64 -4.63 12.69
C GLU A 67 13.97 -5.39 11.53
N GLN A 68 12.74 -5.00 11.17
CA GLN A 68 12.04 -5.58 10.05
C GLN A 68 12.77 -5.36 8.72
N VAL A 69 13.31 -4.16 8.50
CA VAL A 69 14.13 -3.86 7.31
C VAL A 69 15.42 -4.66 7.29
N ALA A 70 16.06 -4.88 8.44
CA ALA A 70 17.23 -5.75 8.53
C ALA A 70 16.88 -7.20 8.13
N THR A 71 15.73 -7.71 8.56
CA THR A 71 15.21 -9.03 8.15
C THR A 71 14.98 -9.10 6.64
N TRP A 72 14.33 -8.10 6.04
CA TRP A 72 14.12 -8.04 4.58
C TRP A 72 15.44 -7.96 3.79
N ARG A 73 16.42 -7.23 4.32
CA ARG A 73 17.76 -7.17 3.70
C ARG A 73 18.46 -8.52 3.73
N SER A 74 18.40 -9.22 4.85
CA SER A 74 19.01 -10.53 5.02
C SER A 74 18.36 -11.60 4.12
N SER A 75 17.05 -11.50 3.87
CA SER A 75 16.30 -12.39 2.96
C SER A 75 16.35 -11.95 1.49
N GLY A 76 16.98 -10.80 1.17
CA GLY A 76 16.98 -10.25 -0.19
C GLY A 76 15.67 -9.58 -0.61
N ALA A 77 14.70 -9.42 0.30
CA ALA A 77 13.43 -8.75 0.00
C ALA A 77 13.52 -7.22 -0.03
N ALA A 78 14.61 -6.63 0.50
CA ALA A 78 14.90 -5.20 0.42
C ALA A 78 16.39 -4.96 0.21
N ALA A 79 16.70 -3.83 -0.43
CA ALA A 79 18.07 -3.38 -0.65
C ALA A 79 18.21 -1.86 -0.38
N PRO A 80 19.38 -1.37 0.06
CA PRO A 80 19.66 0.06 0.13
C PRO A 80 19.66 0.65 -1.29
N TRP A 81 19.23 1.90 -1.43
CA TRP A 81 19.19 2.57 -2.74
C TRP A 81 19.99 3.88 -2.71
N PHE A 82 19.54 4.89 -2.00
CA PHE A 82 20.28 6.16 -1.83
C PHE A 82 20.08 6.67 -0.40
N ASP A 83 21.06 7.38 0.10
CA ASP A 83 21.08 7.88 1.48
C ASP A 83 20.65 6.78 2.47
N ASP A 84 19.73 7.09 3.38
CA ASP A 84 19.15 6.13 4.33
C ASP A 84 17.86 5.46 3.77
N SER A 85 17.70 5.41 2.45
CA SER A 85 16.53 4.84 1.82
C SER A 85 16.73 3.40 1.37
N TYR A 86 15.62 2.68 1.32
CA TYR A 86 15.54 1.29 0.88
C TYR A 86 14.46 1.12 -0.19
N VAL A 87 14.63 0.11 -1.01
CA VAL A 87 13.64 -0.36 -1.97
C VAL A 87 13.37 -1.85 -1.76
N GLY A 88 12.20 -2.30 -2.15
CA GLY A 88 11.96 -3.74 -2.29
C GLY A 88 12.79 -4.32 -3.44
N ALA A 89 13.31 -5.52 -3.30
CA ALA A 89 14.08 -6.24 -4.33
C ALA A 89 13.54 -7.67 -4.50
N PRO A 90 13.26 -8.14 -5.71
CA PRO A 90 13.50 -7.49 -7.03
C PRO A 90 12.43 -6.47 -7.43
N GLY A 91 11.49 -6.09 -6.61
CA GLY A 91 10.44 -5.09 -6.83
C GLY A 91 9.88 -4.61 -5.53
N MET A 92 9.21 -3.44 -5.50
CA MET A 92 8.69 -2.83 -4.28
C MET A 92 7.66 -3.73 -3.56
N THR A 93 7.06 -4.70 -4.23
CA THR A 93 6.19 -5.72 -3.61
C THR A 93 6.92 -6.76 -2.77
N ALA A 94 8.25 -6.90 -2.87
CA ALA A 94 8.97 -7.98 -2.20
C ALA A 94 8.86 -7.93 -0.66
N PRO A 95 9.01 -6.80 0.04
CA PRO A 95 8.79 -6.70 1.47
C PRO A 95 7.39 -7.14 1.91
N ALA A 96 6.36 -6.75 1.15
CA ALA A 96 4.98 -7.13 1.45
C ALA A 96 4.75 -8.63 1.25
N ARG A 97 5.36 -9.25 0.23
CA ARG A 97 5.31 -10.70 0.02
C ARG A 97 5.98 -11.44 1.16
N ALA A 98 7.15 -10.99 1.59
CA ALA A 98 7.85 -11.60 2.73
C ALA A 98 7.01 -11.53 4.03
N LEU A 99 6.31 -10.42 4.29
CA LEU A 99 5.36 -10.36 5.40
C LEU A 99 4.13 -11.25 5.20
N GLY A 100 3.73 -11.52 3.96
CA GLY A 100 2.59 -12.38 3.65
C GLY A 100 2.88 -13.87 3.77
N GLU A 101 4.13 -14.28 3.90
CA GLU A 101 4.52 -15.68 3.97
C GLU A 101 3.88 -16.40 5.15
N GLY A 102 3.23 -17.52 4.86
CA GLY A 102 2.56 -18.37 5.83
C GLY A 102 1.28 -17.78 6.43
N LEU A 103 0.74 -16.69 5.88
CA LEU A 103 -0.58 -16.15 6.26
C LEU A 103 -1.69 -16.72 5.37
N ASP A 104 -2.86 -16.91 5.94
CA ASP A 104 -4.09 -17.24 5.20
C ASP A 104 -4.60 -15.96 4.49
N ILE A 105 -4.42 -15.87 3.17
CA ILE A 105 -4.81 -14.69 2.39
C ILE A 105 -5.74 -15.07 1.24
N VAL A 106 -6.94 -14.51 1.24
CA VAL A 106 -7.93 -14.63 0.17
C VAL A 106 -7.73 -13.44 -0.77
N THR A 107 -7.19 -13.68 -1.95
CA THR A 107 -6.90 -12.64 -2.95
C THR A 107 -7.99 -12.54 -4.02
N ALA A 108 -7.99 -11.44 -4.79
CA ALA A 108 -8.95 -11.16 -5.85
C ALA A 108 -10.42 -11.13 -5.37
N ARG A 109 -10.65 -10.79 -4.10
CA ARG A 109 -11.98 -10.64 -3.49
C ARG A 109 -12.11 -9.26 -2.86
N THR A 110 -13.05 -8.47 -3.35
CA THR A 110 -13.28 -7.10 -2.87
C THR A 110 -14.34 -7.10 -1.77
N ALA A 111 -13.95 -6.94 -0.53
CA ALA A 111 -14.90 -6.74 0.56
C ALA A 111 -15.74 -5.48 0.31
N THR A 112 -17.05 -5.62 0.31
CA THR A 112 -18.03 -4.54 0.09
C THR A 112 -18.92 -4.31 1.28
N LYS A 113 -19.07 -5.33 2.15
CA LYS A 113 -19.96 -5.28 3.31
C LYS A 113 -19.40 -6.11 4.47
N LEU A 114 -19.60 -5.61 5.69
CA LEU A 114 -19.28 -6.29 6.94
C LEU A 114 -20.57 -6.55 7.71
N VAL A 115 -20.78 -7.80 8.10
CA VAL A 115 -22.01 -8.23 8.77
C VAL A 115 -21.67 -8.87 10.10
N ARG A 116 -22.36 -8.46 11.18
CA ARG A 116 -22.22 -9.09 12.51
C ARG A 116 -23.47 -9.85 12.87
N THR A 117 -23.33 -11.14 13.17
CA THR A 117 -24.45 -12.01 13.56
C THR A 117 -24.02 -12.86 14.76
N SER A 118 -24.82 -12.88 15.81
CA SER A 118 -24.54 -13.66 17.04
C SER A 118 -23.15 -13.38 17.62
N GLY A 119 -22.70 -12.12 17.56
CA GLY A 119 -21.39 -11.71 18.10
C GLY A 119 -20.19 -11.96 17.17
N LEU A 120 -20.37 -12.65 16.04
CA LEU A 120 -19.31 -12.93 15.07
C LEU A 120 -19.48 -12.10 13.80
N TRP A 121 -18.33 -11.74 13.21
CA TRP A 121 -18.25 -11.00 11.97
C TRP A 121 -18.16 -11.93 10.75
N ARG A 122 -18.70 -11.46 9.63
CA ARG A 122 -18.50 -12.01 8.28
C ARG A 122 -18.15 -10.90 7.31
N VAL A 123 -17.35 -11.24 6.31
CA VAL A 123 -16.96 -10.34 5.21
C VAL A 123 -17.71 -10.77 3.96
N GLU A 124 -18.36 -9.84 3.30
CA GLU A 124 -19.13 -10.08 2.06
C GLU A 124 -18.55 -9.24 0.92
N ASP A 125 -18.62 -9.77 -0.28
CA ASP A 125 -18.42 -9.02 -1.53
C ASP A 125 -19.76 -8.86 -2.29
N ALA A 126 -19.70 -8.52 -3.58
CA ALA A 126 -20.90 -8.34 -4.40
C ALA A 126 -21.69 -9.65 -4.64
N GLU A 127 -21.06 -10.80 -4.47
CA GLU A 127 -21.64 -12.13 -4.69
C GLU A 127 -22.17 -12.75 -3.38
N GLY A 128 -21.86 -12.16 -2.23
CA GLY A 128 -22.27 -12.63 -0.91
C GLY A 128 -21.09 -12.91 0.02
N PRO A 129 -21.25 -13.78 1.04
CA PRO A 129 -20.18 -14.09 1.98
C PRO A 129 -18.94 -14.63 1.30
N ILE A 130 -17.78 -14.06 1.62
CA ILE A 130 -16.50 -14.55 1.11
C ILE A 130 -16.14 -15.82 1.88
N GLU A 131 -15.93 -16.91 1.16
CA GLU A 131 -15.44 -18.15 1.76
C GLU A 131 -14.03 -17.94 2.34
N ALA A 132 -13.86 -18.39 3.56
CA ALA A 132 -12.60 -18.28 4.28
C ALA A 132 -12.46 -19.42 5.30
N PRO A 133 -11.25 -19.76 5.76
CA PRO A 133 -11.03 -20.72 6.82
C PRO A 133 -11.89 -20.41 8.05
N GLY A 134 -12.34 -21.45 8.79
CA GLY A 134 -13.18 -21.28 9.98
C GLY A 134 -14.63 -20.87 9.67
N ASN A 135 -15.16 -21.29 8.53
CA ASN A 135 -16.49 -20.94 8.04
C ASN A 135 -16.70 -19.43 7.84
N GLY A 136 -15.61 -18.66 7.63
CA GLY A 136 -15.66 -17.22 7.40
C GLY A 136 -16.23 -16.42 8.57
N ALA A 137 -16.14 -16.95 9.79
CA ALA A 137 -16.61 -16.28 11.01
C ALA A 137 -15.44 -15.79 11.85
N PHE A 138 -15.47 -14.50 12.26
CA PHE A 138 -14.40 -13.82 12.95
C PHE A 138 -14.86 -13.21 14.27
N ASN A 139 -14.03 -13.33 15.31
CA ASN A 139 -14.27 -12.69 16.60
C ASN A 139 -14.08 -11.17 16.52
N ALA A 140 -13.18 -10.71 15.66
CA ALA A 140 -12.90 -9.29 15.44
C ALA A 140 -12.54 -9.03 13.98
N LEU A 141 -12.68 -7.77 13.53
CA LEU A 141 -12.25 -7.32 12.22
C LEU A 141 -11.28 -6.15 12.32
N ILE A 142 -10.31 -6.14 11.41
CA ILE A 142 -9.40 -5.03 11.16
C ILE A 142 -9.62 -4.53 9.71
N VAL A 143 -9.90 -3.24 9.56
CA VAL A 143 -10.04 -2.59 8.25
C VAL A 143 -8.75 -1.85 7.92
N ALA A 144 -7.87 -2.48 7.13
CA ALA A 144 -6.52 -2.00 6.80
C ALA A 144 -6.44 -1.46 5.36
N VAL A 145 -7.42 -0.67 4.96
CA VAL A 145 -7.51 -0.02 3.65
C VAL A 145 -7.47 1.52 3.81
N PRO A 146 -7.29 2.31 2.73
CA PRO A 146 -7.34 3.78 2.82
C PRO A 146 -8.60 4.28 3.51
N ALA A 147 -8.49 5.34 4.32
CA ALA A 147 -9.57 5.83 5.17
C ALA A 147 -10.93 6.04 4.48
N PRO A 148 -11.03 6.58 3.25
CA PRO A 148 -12.33 6.69 2.58
C PRO A 148 -12.96 5.33 2.25
N GLN A 149 -12.16 4.32 1.94
CA GLN A 149 -12.65 2.94 1.73
C GLN A 149 -12.99 2.29 3.08
N ALA A 150 -12.20 2.53 4.12
CA ALA A 150 -12.50 2.08 5.46
C ALA A 150 -13.82 2.66 5.97
N GLN A 151 -14.07 3.95 5.77
CA GLN A 151 -15.33 4.60 6.14
C GLN A 151 -16.55 3.91 5.50
N THR A 152 -16.46 3.58 4.20
CA THR A 152 -17.54 2.87 3.49
C THR A 152 -17.85 1.51 4.13
N LEU A 153 -16.81 0.73 4.46
CA LEU A 153 -16.96 -0.58 5.09
C LEU A 153 -17.51 -0.46 6.53
N LEU A 154 -17.00 0.50 7.31
CA LEU A 154 -17.46 0.74 8.67
C LEU A 154 -18.93 1.17 8.72
N VAL A 155 -19.36 2.03 7.80
CA VAL A 155 -20.78 2.41 7.66
C VAL A 155 -21.62 1.17 7.37
N SER A 156 -21.17 0.24 6.50
CA SER A 156 -21.90 -1.00 6.23
C SER A 156 -22.04 -1.90 7.46
N ALA A 157 -21.10 -1.79 8.39
CA ALA A 157 -21.07 -2.51 9.65
C ALA A 157 -21.92 -1.85 10.75
N GLY A 158 -22.44 -0.65 10.53
CA GLY A 158 -23.01 0.19 11.58
C GLY A 158 -22.00 0.62 12.64
N ALA A 159 -20.69 0.61 12.29
CA ALA A 159 -19.61 0.96 13.19
C ALA A 159 -19.19 2.41 12.96
N ASP A 160 -19.01 3.14 14.07
CA ASP A 160 -18.38 4.45 14.06
C ASP A 160 -16.99 4.33 14.69
N LEU A 161 -15.98 4.84 13.96
CA LEU A 161 -14.63 5.00 14.46
C LEU A 161 -14.22 6.46 14.27
N PRO A 162 -14.38 7.29 15.33
CA PRO A 162 -13.96 8.69 15.28
C PRO A 162 -12.51 8.82 14.83
N GLY A 163 -12.23 9.75 13.91
CA GLY A 163 -10.90 9.96 13.33
C GLY A 163 -10.73 9.37 11.91
N VAL A 164 -11.52 8.38 11.47
CA VAL A 164 -11.43 7.89 10.08
C VAL A 164 -11.76 9.01 9.10
N SER A 165 -12.78 9.81 9.39
CA SER A 165 -13.21 10.94 8.57
C SER A 165 -12.23 12.13 8.58
N GLU A 166 -11.27 12.16 9.50
CA GLU A 166 -10.27 13.24 9.60
C GLU A 166 -9.14 13.09 8.58
N ALA A 167 -8.86 11.85 8.14
CA ALA A 167 -7.78 11.59 7.21
C ALA A 167 -8.04 12.20 5.82
N ARG A 168 -7.01 12.87 5.29
CA ARG A 168 -7.05 13.49 3.94
C ARG A 168 -5.91 12.95 3.11
N TYR A 169 -6.14 12.85 1.81
CA TYR A 169 -5.18 12.32 0.86
C TYR A 169 -4.94 13.25 -0.32
N ALA A 170 -3.71 13.28 -0.78
CA ALA A 170 -3.37 13.74 -2.10
C ALA A 170 -3.51 12.59 -3.10
N PRO A 171 -4.13 12.83 -4.26
CA PRO A 171 -4.05 11.90 -5.38
C PRO A 171 -2.72 12.05 -6.13
N CYS A 172 -2.37 11.04 -6.93
CA CYS A 172 -1.19 11.07 -7.78
C CYS A 172 -1.43 10.31 -9.10
N TRP A 173 -1.15 10.96 -10.22
CA TRP A 173 -0.93 10.27 -11.48
C TRP A 173 0.50 9.76 -11.53
N ALA A 174 0.66 8.48 -11.80
CA ALA A 174 1.95 7.84 -11.99
C ALA A 174 2.09 7.44 -13.47
N LEU A 175 3.08 8.01 -14.17
CA LEU A 175 3.44 7.64 -15.53
C LEU A 175 4.58 6.62 -15.48
N MET A 176 4.48 5.57 -16.29
CA MET A 176 5.46 4.50 -16.47
C MET A 176 5.92 4.51 -17.91
N LEU A 177 7.22 4.58 -18.13
CA LEU A 177 7.84 4.60 -19.46
C LEU A 177 8.92 3.53 -19.58
N ALA A 178 9.07 2.92 -20.76
CA ALA A 178 10.23 2.11 -21.09
C ALA A 178 10.84 2.55 -22.42
N PHE A 179 12.19 2.53 -22.48
CA PHE A 179 12.98 2.85 -23.66
C PHE A 179 13.94 1.70 -23.97
N GLU A 180 14.19 1.42 -25.24
CA GLU A 180 15.20 0.45 -25.67
C GLU A 180 16.62 0.98 -25.48
N THR A 181 16.78 2.29 -25.58
CA THR A 181 18.08 2.97 -25.43
C THR A 181 18.24 3.52 -24.03
N SER A 182 19.49 3.56 -23.53
CA SER A 182 19.82 4.17 -22.25
C SER A 182 20.01 5.68 -22.38
N HIS A 183 19.56 6.42 -21.36
CA HIS A 183 19.67 7.88 -21.26
C HIS A 183 20.53 8.25 -20.04
N GLU A 184 21.73 7.72 -19.93
CA GLU A 184 22.65 7.90 -18.79
C GLU A 184 23.00 9.37 -18.48
N HIS A 185 22.86 10.25 -19.48
CA HIS A 185 23.05 11.69 -19.31
C HIS A 185 22.00 12.36 -18.41
N VAL A 186 20.86 11.69 -18.19
CA VAL A 186 19.81 12.17 -17.29
C VAL A 186 20.02 11.58 -15.90
N SER A 187 19.90 12.40 -14.86
CA SER A 187 19.94 11.90 -13.48
C SER A 187 18.90 10.83 -13.24
N SER A 188 19.32 9.72 -12.64
CA SER A 188 18.42 8.60 -12.31
C SER A 188 17.32 8.97 -11.32
N ARG A 189 17.43 10.11 -10.64
CA ARG A 189 16.45 10.61 -9.67
C ARG A 189 16.37 12.13 -9.75
N ILE A 190 15.16 12.65 -9.94
CA ILE A 190 14.89 14.09 -9.96
C ILE A 190 13.70 14.34 -9.04
N LYS A 191 13.90 15.16 -8.02
CA LYS A 191 12.84 15.66 -7.15
C LYS A 191 12.57 17.10 -7.50
N LEU A 192 11.30 17.42 -7.72
CA LEU A 192 10.85 18.76 -8.10
C LEU A 192 9.86 19.28 -7.03
N ASN A 193 10.00 20.53 -6.66
CA ASN A 193 9.14 21.14 -5.66
C ASN A 193 7.96 21.90 -6.30
N GLU A 194 8.04 22.18 -7.59
CA GLU A 194 7.05 22.95 -8.34
C GLU A 194 6.74 22.30 -9.68
N GLY A 195 5.61 22.68 -10.28
CA GLY A 195 5.19 22.19 -11.59
C GLY A 195 4.31 20.95 -11.55
N ALA A 196 4.14 20.35 -12.72
CA ALA A 196 3.25 19.20 -12.91
C ALA A 196 3.81 17.88 -12.36
N ILE A 197 5.13 17.72 -12.34
CA ILE A 197 5.83 16.53 -11.91
C ILE A 197 6.54 16.84 -10.59
N SER A 198 6.42 15.94 -9.61
CA SER A 198 7.09 16.05 -8.31
C SER A 198 8.29 15.10 -8.16
N TRP A 199 8.29 13.99 -8.92
CA TRP A 199 9.30 12.95 -8.83
C TRP A 199 9.49 12.24 -10.17
N ILE A 200 10.75 12.02 -10.53
CA ILE A 200 11.16 11.17 -11.65
C ILE A 200 12.21 10.20 -11.13
N ALA A 201 12.05 8.92 -11.44
CA ALA A 201 13.07 7.92 -11.14
C ALA A 201 13.27 6.97 -12.33
N ARG A 202 14.53 6.68 -12.64
CA ARG A 202 14.89 5.54 -13.49
C ARG A 202 14.71 4.28 -12.65
N ASP A 203 13.61 3.57 -12.89
CA ASP A 203 13.21 2.42 -12.07
C ASP A 203 14.16 1.24 -12.27
N SER A 204 14.70 1.09 -13.49
CA SER A 204 15.71 0.08 -13.82
C SER A 204 17.04 0.24 -13.05
N ASP A 205 17.36 1.41 -12.51
CA ASP A 205 18.56 1.63 -11.70
C ASP A 205 18.42 1.16 -10.25
N LYS A 206 17.20 0.79 -9.84
CA LYS A 206 16.99 0.27 -8.49
C LYS A 206 17.59 -1.14 -8.37
N PRO A 207 18.12 -1.52 -7.19
CA PRO A 207 18.66 -2.85 -6.96
C PRO A 207 17.71 -3.98 -7.33
N GLY A 208 18.21 -4.99 -8.04
CA GLY A 208 17.46 -6.19 -8.39
C GLY A 208 16.48 -6.01 -9.56
N ARG A 209 16.57 -4.92 -10.34
CA ARG A 209 15.75 -4.72 -11.54
C ARG A 209 16.40 -5.35 -12.76
N GLY A 210 15.55 -5.80 -13.72
CA GLY A 210 16.03 -6.26 -15.02
C GLY A 210 16.54 -5.10 -15.89
N THR A 211 17.42 -5.40 -16.82
CA THR A 211 18.13 -4.40 -17.66
C THR A 211 17.75 -4.48 -19.14
N ALA A 212 16.70 -5.24 -19.52
CA ALA A 212 16.31 -5.41 -20.93
C ALA A 212 15.88 -4.09 -21.59
N CYS A 213 15.24 -3.19 -20.81
CA CYS A 213 14.88 -1.84 -21.22
C CYS A 213 15.13 -0.89 -20.06
N GLU A 214 15.43 0.35 -20.38
CA GLU A 214 15.46 1.41 -19.39
C GLU A 214 14.04 1.78 -19.01
N THR A 215 13.68 1.66 -17.72
CA THR A 215 12.33 1.97 -17.24
C THR A 215 12.33 3.18 -16.32
N TRP A 216 11.30 4.02 -16.45
CA TRP A 216 11.10 5.22 -15.66
C TRP A 216 9.74 5.24 -15.01
N VAL A 217 9.68 5.75 -13.78
CA VAL A 217 8.43 6.07 -13.07
C VAL A 217 8.43 7.54 -12.71
N ILE A 218 7.36 8.21 -13.09
CA ILE A 218 7.16 9.63 -12.92
C ILE A 218 5.90 9.84 -12.07
N HIS A 219 6.01 10.60 -10.98
CA HIS A 219 4.86 11.01 -10.19
C HIS A 219 4.50 12.46 -10.47
N ALA A 220 3.28 12.69 -10.87
CA ALA A 220 2.72 14.02 -10.94
C ALA A 220 2.61 14.65 -9.54
N SER A 221 2.66 15.98 -9.50
CA SER A 221 2.42 16.70 -8.24
C SER A 221 0.96 16.56 -7.78
N PRO A 222 0.70 16.64 -6.46
CA PRO A 222 -0.65 16.66 -5.93
C PRO A 222 -1.54 17.76 -6.55
N ALA A 223 -0.98 18.95 -6.74
CA ALA A 223 -1.71 20.08 -7.32
C ALA A 223 -2.16 19.80 -8.75
N TRP A 224 -1.22 19.35 -9.60
CA TRP A 224 -1.54 19.01 -10.99
C TRP A 224 -2.52 17.83 -11.05
N THR A 225 -2.35 16.81 -10.20
CA THR A 225 -3.25 15.66 -10.19
C THR A 225 -4.67 16.05 -9.80
N ARG A 226 -4.86 16.96 -8.84
CA ARG A 226 -6.20 17.45 -8.47
C ARG A 226 -6.88 18.22 -9.60
N GLU A 227 -6.14 19.10 -10.27
CA GLU A 227 -6.64 19.85 -11.41
C GLU A 227 -7.05 18.93 -12.56
N TYR A 228 -6.25 17.90 -12.82
CA TYR A 228 -6.44 16.94 -13.92
C TYR A 228 -6.95 15.56 -13.45
N ILE A 229 -7.70 15.52 -12.34
CA ILE A 229 -8.18 14.26 -11.74
C ILE A 229 -9.13 13.49 -12.65
N LYS A 230 -9.83 14.18 -13.55
CA LYS A 230 -10.84 13.61 -14.44
C LYS A 230 -10.29 13.10 -15.76
N LEU A 231 -9.02 13.35 -16.08
CA LEU A 231 -8.39 12.82 -17.29
C LEU A 231 -8.53 11.30 -17.35
N THR A 232 -8.65 10.79 -18.55
CA THR A 232 -8.44 9.38 -18.84
C THR A 232 -6.96 9.03 -18.68
N PRO A 233 -6.60 7.75 -18.48
CA PRO A 233 -5.20 7.32 -18.43
C PRO A 233 -4.40 7.74 -19.67
N ASP A 234 -4.98 7.72 -20.85
CA ASP A 234 -4.30 8.10 -22.09
C ASP A 234 -4.04 9.62 -22.19
N GLU A 235 -5.00 10.44 -21.78
CA GLU A 235 -4.81 11.89 -21.70
C GLU A 235 -3.75 12.27 -20.67
N ALA A 236 -3.79 11.66 -19.49
CA ALA A 236 -2.78 11.89 -18.46
C ALA A 236 -1.39 11.43 -18.90
N ARG A 237 -1.31 10.27 -19.61
CA ARG A 237 -0.08 9.77 -20.21
C ARG A 237 0.53 10.77 -21.19
N ALA A 238 -0.26 11.26 -22.14
CA ALA A 238 0.20 12.21 -23.13
C ALA A 238 0.71 13.51 -22.49
N ALA A 239 -0.06 14.08 -21.57
CA ALA A 239 0.29 15.31 -20.88
C ALA A 239 1.56 15.18 -20.02
N LEU A 240 1.75 14.06 -19.32
CA LEU A 240 2.92 13.84 -18.47
C LEU A 240 4.16 13.45 -19.29
N LEU A 241 4.01 12.78 -20.43
CA LEU A 241 5.12 12.45 -21.33
C LEU A 241 5.74 13.72 -21.90
N GLU A 242 4.93 14.69 -22.36
CA GLU A 242 5.40 15.99 -22.82
C GLU A 242 6.22 16.72 -21.76
N ARG A 243 5.75 16.73 -20.51
CA ARG A 243 6.44 17.37 -19.38
C ARG A 243 7.71 16.63 -18.97
N PHE A 244 7.69 15.30 -19.03
CA PHE A 244 8.88 14.50 -18.82
C PHE A 244 9.95 14.83 -19.85
N ALA A 245 9.62 14.88 -21.13
CA ALA A 245 10.54 15.24 -22.20
C ALA A 245 11.12 16.67 -22.00
N ALA A 246 10.29 17.63 -21.62
CA ALA A 246 10.73 19.00 -21.34
C ALA A 246 11.72 19.11 -20.17
N ILE A 247 11.57 18.25 -19.14
CA ILE A 247 12.46 18.24 -17.97
C ILE A 247 13.76 17.48 -18.23
N THR A 248 13.68 16.37 -18.96
CA THR A 248 14.82 15.44 -19.11
C THR A 248 15.60 15.63 -20.42
N GLY A 249 14.98 16.27 -21.42
CA GLY A 249 15.54 16.35 -22.78
C GLY A 249 15.42 15.03 -23.56
N ILE A 250 14.71 14.03 -23.04
CA ILE A 250 14.47 12.75 -23.73
C ILE A 250 13.32 12.93 -24.72
N GLU A 251 13.65 13.03 -25.99
CA GLU A 251 12.67 13.15 -27.10
C GLU A 251 12.33 11.81 -27.75
N ALA A 252 13.06 10.75 -27.40
CA ALA A 252 12.83 9.41 -27.92
C ALA A 252 11.42 8.92 -27.57
N GLN A 253 10.80 8.21 -28.51
CA GLN A 253 9.49 7.58 -28.26
C GLN A 253 9.68 6.34 -27.36
N PRO A 254 8.94 6.24 -26.26
CA PRO A 254 9.00 5.05 -25.42
C PRO A 254 8.35 3.85 -26.13
N VAL A 255 8.93 2.66 -25.96
CA VAL A 255 8.33 1.40 -26.42
C VAL A 255 7.15 0.95 -25.53
N TYR A 256 7.08 1.48 -24.33
CA TYR A 256 5.94 1.33 -23.44
C TYR A 256 5.66 2.64 -22.69
N ALA A 257 4.39 3.03 -22.66
CA ALA A 257 3.93 4.16 -21.86
C ALA A 257 2.53 3.91 -21.31
N SER A 258 2.34 4.08 -20.01
CA SER A 258 1.03 3.92 -19.34
C SER A 258 0.92 4.83 -18.12
N ALA A 259 -0.25 5.38 -17.87
CA ALA A 259 -0.52 6.15 -16.66
C ALA A 259 -1.49 5.40 -15.74
N HIS A 260 -1.28 5.57 -14.42
CA HIS A 260 -2.14 5.03 -13.38
C HIS A 260 -2.52 6.13 -12.40
N ARG A 261 -3.80 6.18 -12.00
CA ARG A 261 -4.31 7.16 -11.04
C ARG A 261 -4.46 6.55 -9.66
N TRP A 262 -3.63 7.02 -8.73
CA TRP A 262 -3.78 6.75 -7.31
C TRP A 262 -4.68 7.82 -6.68
N LEU A 263 -5.91 7.46 -6.30
CA LEU A 263 -6.83 8.41 -5.64
C LEU A 263 -6.41 8.71 -4.19
N TYR A 264 -5.82 7.75 -3.52
CA TYR A 264 -5.40 7.84 -2.12
C TYR A 264 -3.88 7.59 -2.03
N ALA A 265 -3.10 8.41 -2.73
CA ALA A 265 -1.66 8.19 -2.87
C ALA A 265 -0.88 8.53 -1.61
N LEU A 266 -1.03 9.74 -1.11
CA LEU A 266 -0.23 10.29 -0.02
C LEU A 266 -1.15 10.88 1.04
N VAL A 267 -0.92 10.55 2.31
CA VAL A 267 -1.64 11.14 3.45
C VAL A 267 -1.18 12.59 3.63
N GLU A 268 -2.10 13.54 3.59
CA GLU A 268 -1.84 14.96 3.86
C GLU A 268 -2.21 15.33 5.30
N GLN A 269 -3.29 14.73 5.80
CA GLN A 269 -3.72 14.85 7.18
C GLN A 269 -3.97 13.47 7.75
N ALA A 270 -3.29 13.14 8.84
CA ALA A 270 -3.48 11.89 9.55
C ALA A 270 -4.60 11.99 10.58
N ALA A 271 -5.16 10.84 10.97
CA ALA A 271 -6.14 10.77 12.06
C ALA A 271 -5.56 11.12 13.45
N GLY A 272 -4.23 11.06 13.60
CA GLY A 272 -3.55 11.47 14.85
C GLY A 272 -3.55 10.40 15.94
N ALA A 273 -3.89 9.14 15.61
CA ALA A 273 -3.83 8.00 16.53
C ALA A 273 -3.10 6.83 15.89
N PRO A 274 -2.39 5.99 16.65
CA PRO A 274 -1.67 4.84 16.08
C PRO A 274 -2.57 3.86 15.33
N CYS A 275 -3.79 3.65 15.84
CA CYS A 275 -4.87 2.87 15.24
C CYS A 275 -6.20 3.31 15.86
N LEU A 276 -7.30 2.88 15.30
CA LEU A 276 -8.65 3.15 15.81
C LEU A 276 -9.35 1.84 16.14
N TRP A 277 -9.98 1.75 17.32
CA TRP A 277 -10.62 0.54 17.81
C TRP A 277 -11.95 0.81 18.51
N ASN A 278 -12.94 -0.01 18.21
CA ASN A 278 -14.23 -0.06 18.93
C ASN A 278 -14.33 -1.42 19.65
N SER A 279 -14.19 -1.39 20.97
CA SER A 279 -14.19 -2.58 21.81
C SER A 279 -15.54 -3.28 21.89
N ASP A 280 -16.65 -2.53 21.83
CA ASP A 280 -18.00 -3.09 21.94
C ASP A 280 -18.38 -3.87 20.69
N MET A 281 -17.91 -3.39 19.55
CA MET A 281 -18.13 -4.03 18.27
C MET A 281 -17.01 -5.00 17.88
N GLN A 282 -15.86 -4.97 18.53
CA GLN A 282 -14.69 -5.76 18.15
C GLN A 282 -14.29 -5.51 16.69
N ILE A 283 -14.18 -4.22 16.32
CA ILE A 283 -13.78 -3.78 14.99
C ILE A 283 -12.83 -2.60 15.09
N GLY A 284 -11.82 -2.58 14.24
CA GLY A 284 -10.87 -1.47 14.20
C GLY A 284 -10.36 -1.15 12.81
N ALA A 285 -9.56 -0.09 12.72
CA ALA A 285 -8.95 0.34 11.48
C ALA A 285 -7.50 0.79 11.68
N CYS A 286 -6.63 0.46 10.74
CA CYS A 286 -5.22 0.82 10.74
C CYS A 286 -4.70 1.13 9.34
N GLY A 287 -3.58 1.83 9.28
CA GLY A 287 -2.92 2.22 8.04
C GLY A 287 -2.01 3.43 8.25
N ASP A 288 -1.27 3.81 7.22
CA ASP A 288 -0.43 5.00 7.26
C ASP A 288 -1.22 6.27 7.64
N TRP A 289 -2.47 6.33 7.23
CA TRP A 289 -3.37 7.45 7.49
C TRP A 289 -3.70 7.67 8.98
N CYS A 290 -3.40 6.70 9.81
CA CYS A 290 -3.49 6.87 11.26
C CYS A 290 -2.35 7.77 11.78
N ILE A 291 -1.14 7.64 11.22
CA ILE A 291 0.10 8.23 11.73
C ILE A 291 0.70 9.26 10.77
N GLY A 292 0.81 8.94 9.46
CA GLY A 292 1.42 9.82 8.46
C GLY A 292 1.89 9.13 7.18
N PRO A 293 2.37 9.90 6.18
CA PRO A 293 2.56 9.45 4.80
C PRO A 293 3.84 8.60 4.58
N ARG A 294 3.98 7.48 5.27
CA ARG A 294 5.18 6.63 5.15
C ARG A 294 4.83 5.15 5.18
N VAL A 295 5.66 4.32 4.54
CA VAL A 295 5.58 2.86 4.63
C VAL A 295 5.73 2.39 6.08
N GLU A 296 6.69 2.96 6.81
CA GLU A 296 6.89 2.74 8.24
C GLU A 296 5.63 3.04 9.06
N ALA A 297 4.94 4.16 8.79
CA ALA A 297 3.72 4.52 9.49
C ALA A 297 2.61 3.47 9.31
N ALA A 298 2.48 2.90 8.12
CA ALA A 298 1.55 1.80 7.88
C ALA A 298 1.93 0.55 8.69
N PHE A 299 3.23 0.21 8.72
CA PHE A 299 3.74 -0.93 9.49
C PHE A 299 3.48 -0.75 10.99
N GLU A 300 3.82 0.40 11.55
CA GLU A 300 3.65 0.71 12.98
C GLU A 300 2.16 0.77 13.37
N SER A 301 1.31 1.32 12.50
CA SER A 301 -0.14 1.33 12.72
C SER A 301 -0.73 -0.09 12.79
N GLY A 302 -0.27 -0.99 11.93
CA GLY A 302 -0.66 -2.40 11.97
C GLY A 302 -0.23 -3.10 13.26
N ARG A 303 1.01 -2.85 13.72
CA ARG A 303 1.50 -3.35 15.01
C ARG A 303 0.68 -2.83 16.17
N ALA A 304 0.44 -1.53 16.23
CA ALA A 304 -0.37 -0.92 17.28
C ALA A 304 -1.79 -1.52 17.35
N MET A 305 -2.39 -1.84 16.19
CA MET A 305 -3.67 -2.55 16.14
C MET A 305 -3.59 -3.95 16.74
N ALA A 306 -2.54 -4.70 16.44
CA ALA A 306 -2.34 -6.02 17.02
C ALA A 306 -2.16 -5.94 18.55
N GLU A 307 -1.33 -5.01 19.03
CA GLU A 307 -1.10 -4.77 20.46
C GLU A 307 -2.41 -4.38 21.19
N MET A 308 -3.24 -3.53 20.57
CA MET A 308 -4.56 -3.15 21.09
C MET A 308 -5.47 -4.37 21.31
N ILE A 309 -5.55 -5.25 20.32
CA ILE A 309 -6.38 -6.46 20.39
C ILE A 309 -5.86 -7.44 21.45
N LEU A 310 -4.54 -7.67 21.49
CA LEU A 310 -3.91 -8.60 22.44
C LEU A 310 -4.06 -8.14 23.90
N SER A 311 -3.97 -6.83 24.16
CA SER A 311 -4.15 -6.29 25.49
C SER A 311 -5.55 -6.49 26.07
N GLN A 312 -6.58 -6.54 25.21
CA GLN A 312 -7.96 -6.79 25.65
C GLN A 312 -8.20 -8.26 26.03
N GLY A 313 -7.52 -9.20 25.33
CA GLY A 313 -7.63 -10.63 25.65
C GLY A 313 -6.99 -11.04 26.99
N GLN A 314 -6.13 -10.19 27.56
CA GLN A 314 -5.52 -10.42 28.89
C GLN A 314 -6.40 -9.93 30.07
N ASN A 315 -7.40 -9.11 29.77
CA ASN A 315 -8.30 -8.51 30.79
C ASN A 315 -9.71 -9.17 30.82
N ALA A 316 -9.94 -10.19 30.03
CA ALA A 316 -11.18 -10.97 29.97
C ALA A 316 -10.98 -12.38 30.50
#